data_3d7260703db963aca732ccfe1cd9d574
#
_entry.id   3d7260703db963aca732ccfe1cd9d574
#
_cell.length_a   1.000
_cell.length_b   1.000
_cell.length_c   1.000
_cell.angle_alpha   90.00
_cell.angle_beta   90.00
_cell.angle_gamma   90.00
#
_symmetry.space_group_name_H-M   'P 1'
#
loop_
_entity.id
_entity.type
_entity.pdbx_description
1 polymer ?
#
loop_
_entity_poly.entity_id
_entity_poly.type
_entity_poly.pdbx_seq_one_letter_code
_entity_poly.pdbx_strand_id
1 'polypeptide(L)'
;MALHVLHYLHHGRAQWGVVANGTITPIPGEFRTTAEFIEANPVERLFVLSGPTIPESEVQWLSPVTTNQQFICQGANYRQHMIESGMDPDVKKFNMIFTKATSCIVPADSPVVKPNEVQFLDYEIELGLVLKRDITSRETVTEENLHDYIAGAVIVNDYSARDIQIPQMQFYKGKSYRSFGPVGPYLCLLEKQDIPKLQELVLTLTVNGAVRQNDSTAGLVYGPAETLTELSGVHDLRAGDLLATGTPSGCALSIPSPEKMRAAAQLPDAEKWRLFLKMQEERPQYLRAGDVVEAHIVSHDGSINLGVQHNVVVAEAA
;
A
#
# COMPACT_ATOMS: atom_id res chain seq x y z
N MET A 1 15.10 -13.48 -10.09
CA MET A 1 14.93 -13.18 -8.65
C MET A 1 14.80 -11.68 -8.54
N ALA A 2 13.76 -11.21 -7.94
CA ALA A 2 13.52 -9.76 -7.79
C ALA A 2 14.64 -9.11 -6.95
N LEU A 3 14.98 -7.87 -7.28
CA LEU A 3 16.10 -7.15 -6.66
C LEU A 3 15.58 -6.18 -5.60
N HIS A 4 16.07 -6.28 -4.38
CA HIS A 4 15.71 -5.37 -3.30
C HIS A 4 16.53 -4.10 -3.34
N VAL A 5 15.86 -2.97 -3.36
CA VAL A 5 16.49 -1.65 -3.24
C VAL A 5 15.93 -0.92 -2.04
N LEU A 6 16.82 -0.40 -1.19
CA LEU A 6 16.49 0.41 -0.03
C LEU A 6 16.78 1.88 -0.33
N HIS A 7 15.86 2.75 0.02
CA HIS A 7 16.08 4.18 0.16
C HIS A 7 16.39 4.45 1.64
N TYR A 8 17.52 5.07 1.95
CA TYR A 8 17.99 5.21 3.32
C TYR A 8 18.77 6.49 3.56
N LEU A 9 18.82 6.91 4.83
CA LEU A 9 19.66 8.01 5.31
C LEU A 9 20.88 7.42 6.00
N HIS A 10 22.07 7.83 5.54
CA HIS A 10 23.35 7.46 6.14
C HIS A 10 24.25 8.68 6.22
N HIS A 11 24.79 8.97 7.42
CA HIS A 11 25.58 10.17 7.70
C HIS A 11 24.93 11.48 7.21
N GLY A 12 23.60 11.60 7.37
CA GLY A 12 22.84 12.79 6.99
C GLY A 12 22.58 12.94 5.47
N ARG A 13 22.89 11.92 4.65
CA ARG A 13 22.64 11.91 3.20
C ARG A 13 21.64 10.82 2.83
N ALA A 14 20.62 11.19 2.07
CA ALA A 14 19.70 10.23 1.49
C ALA A 14 20.39 9.52 0.31
N GLN A 15 20.31 8.20 0.29
CA GLN A 15 20.98 7.33 -0.67
C GLN A 15 20.08 6.14 -1.03
N TRP A 16 20.41 5.51 -2.14
CA TRP A 16 19.79 4.27 -2.58
C TRP A 16 20.84 3.17 -2.62
N GLY A 17 20.45 1.93 -2.33
CA GLY A 17 21.37 0.81 -2.36
C GLY A 17 20.68 -0.51 -2.58
N VAL A 18 21.38 -1.45 -3.20
CA VAL A 18 20.93 -2.84 -3.38
C VAL A 18 21.15 -3.59 -2.06
N VAL A 19 20.10 -4.26 -1.59
CA VAL A 19 20.12 -5.03 -0.34
C VAL A 19 20.29 -6.51 -0.64
N ALA A 20 21.25 -7.12 0.03
CA ALA A 20 21.44 -8.56 0.03
C ALA A 20 21.98 -9.04 1.37
N ASN A 21 21.34 -10.05 1.96
CA ASN A 21 21.79 -10.69 3.22
C ASN A 21 22.04 -9.69 4.37
N GLY A 22 21.16 -8.68 4.52
CA GLY A 22 21.25 -7.67 5.59
C GLY A 22 22.36 -6.64 5.39
N THR A 23 22.90 -6.54 4.19
CA THR A 23 23.88 -5.52 3.80
C THR A 23 23.44 -4.75 2.57
N ILE A 24 23.83 -3.50 2.49
CA ILE A 24 23.51 -2.55 1.43
C ILE A 24 24.75 -2.29 0.60
N THR A 25 24.67 -2.52 -0.71
CA THR A 25 25.66 -1.99 -1.66
C THR A 25 25.16 -0.65 -2.18
N PRO A 26 25.80 0.49 -1.82
CA PRO A 26 25.35 1.81 -2.28
C PRO A 26 25.35 1.92 -3.81
N ILE A 27 24.29 2.51 -4.36
CA ILE A 27 24.18 2.80 -5.78
C ILE A 27 24.79 4.19 -6.03
N PRO A 28 25.81 4.31 -6.90
CA PRO A 28 26.45 5.58 -7.19
C PRO A 28 25.49 6.58 -7.84
N GLY A 29 25.47 7.81 -7.36
CA GLY A 29 24.64 8.90 -7.86
C GLY A 29 23.82 9.57 -6.77
N GLU A 30 23.19 10.68 -7.09
CA GLU A 30 22.26 11.40 -6.22
C GLU A 30 20.89 11.40 -6.90
N PHE A 31 19.93 10.72 -6.32
CA PHE A 31 18.56 10.62 -6.83
C PHE A 31 17.63 11.14 -5.73
N ARG A 32 17.00 12.29 -5.99
CA ARG A 32 16.14 12.98 -5.01
C ARG A 32 14.72 12.43 -4.99
N THR A 33 14.32 11.77 -6.07
CA THR A 33 12.98 11.24 -6.25
C THR A 33 13.02 9.79 -6.72
N THR A 34 11.93 9.08 -6.48
CA THR A 34 11.74 7.72 -6.99
C THR A 34 11.83 7.67 -8.51
N ALA A 35 11.28 8.67 -9.20
CA ALA A 35 11.37 8.78 -10.65
C ALA A 35 12.83 8.88 -11.13
N GLU A 36 13.59 9.83 -10.58
CA GLU A 36 15.03 10.00 -10.92
C GLU A 36 15.82 8.71 -10.68
N PHE A 37 15.52 8.00 -9.59
CA PHE A 37 16.15 6.72 -9.28
C PHE A 37 15.83 5.67 -10.34
N ILE A 38 14.56 5.49 -10.71
CA ILE A 38 14.11 4.48 -11.67
C ILE A 38 14.69 4.78 -13.08
N GLU A 39 14.60 6.02 -13.51
CA GLU A 39 15.08 6.44 -14.83
C GLU A 39 16.59 6.25 -15.02
N ALA A 40 17.38 6.53 -13.96
CA ALA A 40 18.83 6.44 -14.02
C ALA A 40 19.38 5.02 -13.83
N ASN A 41 18.59 4.09 -13.27
CA ASN A 41 19.07 2.78 -12.85
C ASN A 41 18.26 1.61 -13.43
N PRO A 42 18.49 1.25 -14.69
CA PRO A 42 17.96 0.02 -15.26
C PRO A 42 18.32 -1.19 -14.38
N VAL A 43 17.35 -2.06 -14.12
CA VAL A 43 17.50 -3.18 -13.16
C VAL A 43 18.68 -4.08 -13.51
N GLU A 44 18.98 -4.28 -14.78
CA GLU A 44 20.07 -5.12 -15.28
C GLU A 44 21.44 -4.63 -14.81
N ARG A 45 21.61 -3.30 -14.66
CA ARG A 45 22.86 -2.72 -14.13
C ARG A 45 23.01 -2.95 -12.63
N LEU A 46 21.91 -3.02 -11.90
CA LEU A 46 21.92 -3.21 -10.47
C LEU A 46 22.23 -4.66 -10.06
N PHE A 47 21.89 -5.64 -10.89
CA PHE A 47 22.24 -7.05 -10.64
C PHE A 47 23.75 -7.34 -10.61
N VAL A 48 24.52 -6.54 -11.32
CA VAL A 48 25.98 -6.68 -11.38
C VAL A 48 26.72 -5.67 -10.50
N LEU A 49 25.97 -4.91 -9.70
CA LEU A 49 26.54 -3.91 -8.80
C LEU A 49 27.39 -4.60 -7.73
N SER A 50 28.59 -4.12 -7.55
CA SER A 50 29.53 -4.59 -6.53
C SER A 50 30.29 -3.44 -5.93
N GLY A 51 30.71 -3.57 -4.67
CA GLY A 51 31.43 -2.53 -3.97
C GLY A 51 31.46 -2.74 -2.45
N PRO A 52 31.95 -1.77 -1.71
CA PRO A 52 31.86 -1.78 -0.24
C PRO A 52 30.40 -1.84 0.19
N THR A 53 30.13 -2.59 1.26
CA THR A 53 28.78 -2.73 1.80
C THR A 53 28.64 -2.04 3.15
N ILE A 54 27.42 -1.65 3.49
CA ILE A 54 27.02 -1.05 4.76
C ILE A 54 26.00 -2.01 5.41
N PRO A 55 26.12 -2.35 6.70
CA PRO A 55 25.08 -3.09 7.39
C PRO A 55 23.74 -2.35 7.35
N GLU A 56 22.67 -3.05 7.04
CA GLU A 56 21.32 -2.45 7.00
C GLU A 56 20.90 -1.86 8.36
N SER A 57 21.40 -2.44 9.44
CA SER A 57 21.17 -1.96 10.83
C SER A 57 21.85 -0.64 11.18
N GLU A 58 22.76 -0.14 10.35
CA GLU A 58 23.48 1.12 10.59
C GLU A 58 22.86 2.33 9.88
N VAL A 59 21.76 2.12 9.14
CA VAL A 59 21.10 3.18 8.40
C VAL A 59 19.67 3.44 8.90
N GLN A 60 19.17 4.64 8.67
CA GLN A 60 17.76 4.95 8.88
C GLN A 60 17.02 4.71 7.57
N TRP A 61 15.95 3.92 7.62
CA TRP A 61 15.11 3.69 6.44
C TRP A 61 14.35 4.95 6.03
N LEU A 62 14.19 5.12 4.74
CA LEU A 62 13.33 6.10 4.13
C LEU A 62 12.30 5.37 3.25
N SER A 63 11.18 6.02 2.97
CA SER A 63 10.22 5.44 2.02
C SER A 63 10.86 5.34 0.63
N PRO A 64 10.73 4.20 -0.07
CA PRO A 64 11.19 4.07 -1.45
C PRO A 64 10.29 4.81 -2.45
N VAL A 65 9.14 5.33 -2.01
CA VAL A 65 8.29 6.23 -2.79
C VAL A 65 8.34 7.62 -2.16
N THR A 66 8.84 8.59 -2.92
CA THR A 66 9.00 9.96 -2.47
C THR A 66 7.70 10.76 -2.56
N THR A 67 7.53 11.77 -1.71
CA THR A 67 6.27 12.50 -1.54
C THR A 67 5.86 13.40 -2.72
N ASN A 68 6.68 13.52 -3.74
CA ASN A 68 6.35 14.20 -5.00
C ASN A 68 5.57 13.31 -5.98
N GLN A 69 5.50 12.01 -5.73
CA GLN A 69 4.79 11.03 -6.56
C GLN A 69 3.30 11.03 -6.22
N GLN A 70 2.43 10.66 -7.18
CA GLN A 70 1.02 10.44 -6.89
C GLN A 70 0.87 9.17 -6.03
N PHE A 71 -0.09 9.20 -5.11
CA PHE A 71 -0.50 8.04 -4.31
C PHE A 71 -1.93 7.67 -4.68
N ILE A 72 -2.05 6.77 -5.64
CA ILE A 72 -3.32 6.30 -6.20
C ILE A 72 -3.69 5.00 -5.51
N CYS A 73 -4.96 4.85 -5.14
CA CYS A 73 -5.46 3.69 -4.41
C CYS A 73 -6.70 3.11 -5.07
N GLN A 74 -6.82 1.77 -4.99
CA GLN A 74 -8.03 1.04 -5.33
C GLN A 74 -8.80 0.69 -4.05
N GLY A 75 -10.08 0.99 -4.01
CA GLY A 75 -10.97 0.56 -2.94
C GLY A 75 -11.70 -0.72 -3.31
N ALA A 76 -11.98 -1.58 -2.30
CA ALA A 76 -12.80 -2.78 -2.43
C ALA A 76 -12.44 -3.64 -3.65
N ASN A 77 -11.15 -3.97 -3.79
CA ASN A 77 -10.61 -4.67 -4.96
C ASN A 77 -10.30 -6.16 -4.72
N TYR A 78 -10.55 -6.68 -3.52
CA TYR A 78 -10.41 -8.12 -3.24
C TYR A 78 -11.77 -8.78 -3.14
N ARG A 79 -11.92 -9.94 -3.76
CA ARG A 79 -13.18 -10.69 -3.86
C ARG A 79 -13.86 -10.87 -2.50
N GLN A 80 -13.14 -11.39 -1.51
CA GLN A 80 -13.69 -11.63 -0.18
C GLN A 80 -14.02 -10.32 0.55
N HIS A 81 -13.18 -9.30 0.41
CA HIS A 81 -13.44 -7.97 0.99
C HIS A 81 -14.68 -7.29 0.37
N MET A 82 -14.91 -7.46 -0.93
CA MET A 82 -16.15 -7.00 -1.58
C MET A 82 -17.38 -7.68 -0.99
N ILE A 83 -17.35 -9.01 -0.81
CA ILE A 83 -18.45 -9.78 -0.20
C ILE A 83 -18.73 -9.26 1.22
N GLU A 84 -17.70 -9.09 2.06
CA GLU A 84 -17.81 -8.54 3.41
C GLU A 84 -18.38 -7.11 3.43
N SER A 85 -18.10 -6.34 2.38
CA SER A 85 -18.63 -4.99 2.17
C SER A 85 -20.03 -4.97 1.52
N GLY A 86 -20.65 -6.14 1.31
CA GLY A 86 -22.00 -6.26 0.74
C GLY A 86 -22.05 -6.00 -0.78
N MET A 87 -20.92 -6.07 -1.46
CA MET A 87 -20.80 -5.95 -2.91
C MET A 87 -20.70 -7.32 -3.58
N ASP A 88 -21.16 -7.41 -4.82
CA ASP A 88 -21.02 -8.61 -5.64
C ASP A 88 -19.73 -8.53 -6.48
N PRO A 89 -18.72 -9.37 -6.21
CA PRO A 89 -17.45 -9.33 -6.92
C PRO A 89 -17.55 -9.83 -8.37
N ASP A 90 -18.62 -10.51 -8.74
CA ASP A 90 -18.85 -11.00 -10.12
C ASP A 90 -19.47 -9.91 -11.00
N VAL A 91 -19.95 -8.82 -10.38
CA VAL A 91 -20.52 -7.66 -11.09
C VAL A 91 -19.53 -6.51 -11.02
N LYS A 92 -18.62 -6.44 -11.99
CA LYS A 92 -17.68 -5.32 -12.15
C LYS A 92 -18.42 -4.04 -12.60
N LYS A 93 -18.92 -3.25 -11.65
CA LYS A 93 -19.65 -2.01 -11.94
C LYS A 93 -18.70 -0.87 -12.32
N PHE A 94 -17.66 -0.68 -11.53
CA PHE A 94 -16.61 0.31 -11.71
C PHE A 94 -15.44 -0.03 -10.81
N ASN A 95 -14.24 0.33 -11.23
CA ASN A 95 -13.03 0.27 -10.41
C ASN A 95 -13.03 1.49 -9.48
N MET A 96 -13.05 1.27 -8.18
CA MET A 96 -13.10 2.35 -7.19
C MET A 96 -11.70 2.95 -7.03
N ILE A 97 -11.47 4.12 -7.61
CA ILE A 97 -10.18 4.81 -7.53
C ILE A 97 -10.32 6.05 -6.65
N PHE A 98 -9.33 6.25 -5.79
CA PHE A 98 -9.17 7.46 -4.98
C PHE A 98 -7.69 7.76 -4.78
N THR A 99 -7.37 8.90 -4.19
CA THR A 99 -6.00 9.31 -3.88
C THR A 99 -5.85 9.61 -2.40
N LYS A 100 -4.61 9.49 -1.90
CA LYS A 100 -4.21 9.98 -0.58
C LYS A 100 -3.29 11.18 -0.73
N ALA A 101 -3.26 12.05 0.29
CA ALA A 101 -2.24 13.09 0.37
C ALA A 101 -0.86 12.42 0.49
N THR A 102 0.06 12.79 -0.38
CA THR A 102 1.41 12.17 -0.37
C THR A 102 2.21 12.49 0.89
N SER A 103 1.80 13.52 1.64
CA SER A 103 2.35 13.83 2.96
C SER A 103 2.07 12.77 4.04
N CYS A 104 1.20 11.78 3.75
CA CYS A 104 1.01 10.63 4.64
C CYS A 104 2.06 9.53 4.43
N ILE A 105 2.83 9.58 3.34
CA ILE A 105 3.89 8.60 3.05
C ILE A 105 4.99 8.72 4.10
N VAL A 106 5.30 7.60 4.73
CA VAL A 106 6.37 7.47 5.74
C VAL A 106 7.14 6.16 5.51
N PRO A 107 8.35 6.02 6.06
CA PRO A 107 9.10 4.76 6.05
C PRO A 107 8.34 3.58 6.67
N ALA A 108 8.73 2.37 6.30
CA ALA A 108 8.10 1.12 6.72
C ALA A 108 8.16 0.83 8.24
N ASP A 109 9.11 1.44 8.93
CA ASP A 109 9.33 1.30 10.39
C ASP A 109 8.84 2.51 11.20
N SER A 110 8.12 3.43 10.55
CA SER A 110 7.62 4.64 11.21
C SER A 110 6.51 4.34 12.20
N PRO A 111 6.42 5.11 13.31
CA PRO A 111 5.23 5.08 14.14
C PRO A 111 4.01 5.61 13.38
N VAL A 112 2.85 5.00 13.65
CA VAL A 112 1.56 5.48 13.14
C VAL A 112 0.88 6.30 14.22
N VAL A 113 0.74 7.60 14.00
CA VAL A 113 0.12 8.52 14.96
C VAL A 113 -1.40 8.39 14.85
N LYS A 114 -2.04 7.92 15.92
CA LYS A 114 -3.50 7.92 16.02
C LYS A 114 -3.97 9.30 16.50
N PRO A 115 -4.66 10.09 15.64
CA PRO A 115 -5.16 11.40 16.03
C PRO A 115 -6.18 11.31 17.17
N ASN A 116 -6.23 12.33 18.02
CA ASN A 116 -7.11 12.35 19.19
C ASN A 116 -8.60 12.28 18.83
N GLU A 117 -9.00 12.83 17.67
CA GLU A 117 -10.37 12.79 17.16
C GLU A 117 -10.74 11.45 16.52
N VAL A 118 -9.76 10.58 16.20
CA VAL A 118 -10.00 9.29 15.54
C VAL A 118 -10.26 8.20 16.58
N GLN A 119 -11.45 7.64 16.58
CA GLN A 119 -11.81 6.51 17.45
C GLN A 119 -11.50 5.18 16.76
N PHE A 120 -11.80 5.05 15.48
CA PHE A 120 -11.76 3.81 14.73
C PHE A 120 -10.63 3.81 13.72
N LEU A 121 -9.39 3.70 14.22
CA LEU A 121 -8.20 3.51 13.38
C LEU A 121 -8.10 2.07 12.92
N ASP A 122 -8.08 1.86 11.60
CA ASP A 122 -8.03 0.56 10.95
C ASP A 122 -6.75 0.40 10.12
N TYR A 123 -6.39 -0.83 9.81
CA TYR A 123 -5.23 -1.26 9.03
C TYR A 123 -5.68 -1.90 7.71
N GLU A 124 -4.89 -1.74 6.66
CA GLU A 124 -5.13 -2.29 5.33
C GLU A 124 -3.81 -2.61 4.63
N ILE A 125 -3.35 -3.88 4.70
CA ILE A 125 -2.18 -4.30 3.91
C ILE A 125 -2.54 -4.32 2.43
N GLU A 126 -1.67 -3.73 1.60
CA GLU A 126 -1.86 -3.67 0.16
C GLU A 126 -0.56 -3.94 -0.60
N LEU A 127 -0.67 -4.60 -1.73
CA LEU A 127 0.38 -4.59 -2.73
C LEU A 127 0.42 -3.19 -3.36
N GLY A 128 1.56 -2.51 -3.26
CA GLY A 128 1.84 -1.28 -3.99
C GLY A 128 2.66 -1.56 -5.24
N LEU A 129 2.27 -0.98 -6.38
CA LEU A 129 3.02 -1.05 -7.63
C LEU A 129 3.59 0.32 -7.95
N VAL A 130 4.89 0.38 -8.24
CA VAL A 130 5.60 1.62 -8.59
C VAL A 130 5.77 1.69 -10.09
N LEU A 131 5.33 2.79 -10.71
CA LEU A 131 5.34 2.94 -12.15
C LEU A 131 6.75 3.16 -12.70
N LYS A 132 7.02 2.56 -13.86
CA LYS A 132 8.33 2.58 -14.52
C LYS A 132 8.53 3.78 -15.44
N ARG A 133 7.45 4.27 -16.03
CA ARG A 133 7.47 5.34 -17.02
C ARG A 133 6.23 6.21 -16.96
N ASP A 134 6.33 7.36 -17.60
CA ASP A 134 5.20 8.24 -17.81
C ASP A 134 4.15 7.61 -18.74
N ILE A 135 2.87 7.85 -18.44
CA ILE A 135 1.72 7.51 -19.27
C ILE A 135 0.89 8.78 -19.41
N THR A 136 0.97 9.43 -20.57
CA THR A 136 0.34 10.74 -20.84
C THR A 136 -0.70 10.70 -21.95
N SER A 137 -1.07 9.50 -22.37
CA SER A 137 -2.12 9.23 -23.33
C SER A 137 -2.80 7.91 -23.02
N ARG A 138 -3.96 7.66 -23.64
CA ARG A 138 -4.63 6.38 -23.50
C ARG A 138 -3.78 5.25 -24.06
N GLU A 139 -3.51 4.27 -23.21
CA GLU A 139 -2.73 3.07 -23.49
C GLU A 139 -3.57 1.81 -23.35
N THR A 140 -3.16 0.73 -24.00
CA THR A 140 -3.69 -0.61 -23.74
C THR A 140 -2.63 -1.42 -23.05
N VAL A 141 -2.79 -1.59 -21.73
CA VAL A 141 -1.91 -2.40 -20.91
C VAL A 141 -2.49 -3.80 -20.82
N THR A 142 -1.66 -4.80 -21.04
CA THR A 142 -2.00 -6.22 -20.97
C THR A 142 -1.00 -6.93 -20.06
N GLU A 143 -1.30 -8.16 -19.63
CA GLU A 143 -0.36 -8.96 -18.83
C GLU A 143 1.00 -9.17 -19.55
N GLU A 144 1.00 -9.18 -20.89
CA GLU A 144 2.21 -9.39 -21.69
C GLU A 144 3.14 -8.16 -21.69
N ASN A 145 2.58 -6.93 -21.68
CA ASN A 145 3.34 -5.68 -21.70
C ASN A 145 3.39 -4.96 -20.35
N LEU A 146 2.79 -5.49 -19.28
CA LEU A 146 2.76 -4.88 -17.95
C LEU A 146 4.18 -4.57 -17.42
N HIS A 147 5.18 -5.36 -17.78
CA HIS A 147 6.59 -5.16 -17.42
C HIS A 147 7.19 -3.86 -17.98
N ASP A 148 6.57 -3.24 -18.97
CA ASP A 148 6.99 -1.95 -19.51
C ASP A 148 6.47 -0.77 -18.68
N TYR A 149 5.48 -1.04 -17.80
CA TYR A 149 4.78 -0.02 -17.00
C TYR A 149 5.12 -0.08 -15.51
N ILE A 150 5.52 -1.24 -14.99
CA ILE A 150 5.83 -1.45 -13.57
C ILE A 150 7.34 -1.59 -13.39
N ALA A 151 7.91 -0.73 -12.53
CA ALA A 151 9.32 -0.81 -12.12
C ALA A 151 9.51 -1.84 -11.01
N GLY A 152 8.58 -1.89 -10.06
CA GLY A 152 8.69 -2.76 -8.92
C GLY A 152 7.47 -2.74 -8.01
N ALA A 153 7.57 -3.49 -6.93
CA ALA A 153 6.53 -3.66 -5.92
C ALA A 153 7.02 -3.25 -4.52
N VAL A 154 6.10 -2.77 -3.70
CA VAL A 154 6.33 -2.35 -2.31
C VAL A 154 5.19 -2.83 -1.41
N ILE A 155 5.40 -2.93 -0.10
CA ILE A 155 4.30 -3.04 0.86
C ILE A 155 3.74 -1.64 1.11
N VAL A 156 2.42 -1.55 1.13
CA VAL A 156 1.67 -0.37 1.58
C VAL A 156 0.77 -0.79 2.73
N ASN A 157 0.58 0.09 3.71
CA ASN A 157 -0.49 -0.05 4.68
C ASN A 157 -1.37 1.21 4.59
N ASP A 158 -2.60 1.05 4.08
CA ASP A 158 -3.56 2.14 3.88
C ASP A 158 -4.36 2.38 5.17
N TYR A 159 -3.69 2.87 6.23
CA TYR A 159 -4.36 3.19 7.49
C TYR A 159 -5.54 4.12 7.27
N SER A 160 -6.64 3.82 7.99
CA SER A 160 -7.95 4.43 7.75
C SER A 160 -8.62 4.86 9.05
N ALA A 161 -9.03 6.13 9.14
CA ALA A 161 -9.92 6.65 10.18
C ALA A 161 -11.37 6.41 9.75
N ARG A 162 -11.99 5.31 10.20
CA ARG A 162 -13.30 4.87 9.70
C ARG A 162 -14.44 5.78 10.13
N ASP A 163 -14.34 6.40 11.28
CA ASP A 163 -15.28 7.41 11.80
C ASP A 163 -15.25 8.75 11.03
N ILE A 164 -14.21 8.96 10.23
CA ILE A 164 -14.12 10.08 9.28
C ILE A 164 -14.51 9.63 7.87
N GLN A 165 -13.93 8.52 7.41
CA GLN A 165 -14.10 8.02 6.05
C GLN A 165 -15.57 7.69 5.75
N ILE A 166 -16.21 6.86 6.59
CA ILE A 166 -17.50 6.28 6.27
C ILE A 166 -18.63 7.30 6.40
N PRO A 167 -18.80 8.06 7.52
CA PRO A 167 -19.88 9.04 7.66
C PRO A 167 -19.79 10.20 6.68
N GLN A 168 -18.57 10.61 6.32
CA GLN A 168 -18.35 11.72 5.38
C GLN A 168 -18.34 11.27 3.92
N MET A 169 -18.33 9.95 3.66
CA MET A 169 -18.21 9.36 2.31
C MET A 169 -17.04 9.95 1.51
N GLN A 170 -15.96 10.32 2.20
CA GLN A 170 -14.77 10.95 1.65
C GLN A 170 -13.53 10.17 2.09
N PHE A 171 -12.90 9.47 1.14
CA PHE A 171 -11.73 8.64 1.44
C PHE A 171 -10.50 9.49 1.73
N TYR A 172 -10.28 10.54 0.96
CA TYR A 172 -9.10 11.40 1.08
C TYR A 172 -8.82 11.84 2.53
N LYS A 173 -9.78 12.42 3.24
CA LYS A 173 -9.58 12.87 4.63
C LYS A 173 -9.32 11.70 5.59
N GLY A 174 -10.16 10.66 5.53
CA GLY A 174 -10.07 9.52 6.45
C GLY A 174 -8.80 8.69 6.27
N LYS A 175 -8.11 8.83 5.14
CA LYS A 175 -6.93 8.01 4.79
C LYS A 175 -5.63 8.83 4.65
N SER A 176 -5.67 10.17 4.81
CA SER A 176 -4.53 11.05 4.53
C SER A 176 -3.92 11.72 5.76
N TYR A 177 -4.24 11.27 6.96
CA TYR A 177 -3.52 11.74 8.14
C TYR A 177 -2.01 11.46 8.00
N ARG A 178 -1.17 12.33 8.56
CA ARG A 178 0.28 12.10 8.59
C ARG A 178 0.54 10.72 9.20
N SER A 179 1.50 9.96 8.63
CA SER A 179 1.83 8.58 8.99
C SER A 179 0.83 7.49 8.57
N PHE A 180 -0.29 7.80 7.89
CA PHE A 180 -1.26 6.78 7.48
C PHE A 180 -0.90 6.04 6.17
N GLY A 181 0.29 6.26 5.64
CA GLY A 181 0.79 5.60 4.43
C GLY A 181 2.23 5.12 4.59
N PRO A 182 2.54 4.17 5.49
CA PRO A 182 3.84 3.53 5.47
C PRO A 182 4.06 2.79 4.16
N VAL A 183 5.21 2.98 3.51
CA VAL A 183 5.58 2.36 2.24
C VAL A 183 6.97 1.74 2.34
N GLY A 184 7.12 0.53 1.84
CA GLY A 184 8.37 -0.21 1.86
C GLY A 184 8.36 -1.39 2.86
N PRO A 185 9.54 -1.91 3.31
CA PRO A 185 10.87 -1.25 3.33
C PRO A 185 11.56 -1.16 1.97
N TYR A 186 11.44 -2.18 1.14
CA TYR A 186 12.16 -2.24 -0.13
C TYR A 186 11.27 -1.84 -1.30
N LEU A 187 11.87 -1.18 -2.30
CA LEU A 187 11.40 -1.25 -3.68
C LEU A 187 11.97 -2.54 -4.27
N CYS A 188 11.11 -3.53 -4.43
CA CYS A 188 11.46 -4.79 -5.06
C CYS A 188 11.36 -4.62 -6.58
N LEU A 189 12.49 -4.37 -7.25
CA LEU A 189 12.53 -4.20 -8.70
C LEU A 189 12.23 -5.52 -9.40
N LEU A 190 11.40 -5.45 -10.43
CA LEU A 190 10.88 -6.61 -11.15
C LEU A 190 11.39 -6.63 -12.60
N GLU A 191 11.75 -7.82 -13.05
CA GLU A 191 11.97 -8.08 -14.46
C GLU A 191 10.73 -8.72 -15.10
N LYS A 192 10.71 -8.82 -16.43
CA LYS A 192 9.58 -9.39 -17.19
C LYS A 192 9.13 -10.76 -16.67
N GLN A 193 10.07 -11.64 -16.29
CA GLN A 193 9.77 -12.98 -15.78
C GLN A 193 9.14 -12.97 -14.37
N ASP A 194 9.25 -11.86 -13.63
CA ASP A 194 8.68 -11.74 -12.28
C ASP A 194 7.21 -11.26 -12.32
N ILE A 195 6.78 -10.59 -13.39
CA ILE A 195 5.43 -10.00 -13.53
C ILE A 195 4.31 -11.01 -13.30
N PRO A 196 4.33 -12.25 -13.87
CA PRO A 196 3.27 -13.22 -13.63
C PRO A 196 3.08 -13.59 -12.15
N LYS A 197 4.16 -13.52 -11.34
CA LYS A 197 4.12 -13.82 -9.91
C LYS A 197 3.35 -12.79 -9.07
N LEU A 198 3.13 -11.58 -9.61
CA LEU A 198 2.30 -10.56 -8.97
C LEU A 198 0.85 -11.02 -8.75
N GLN A 199 0.39 -12.05 -9.46
CA GLN A 199 -0.95 -12.61 -9.31
C GLN A 199 -1.05 -13.66 -8.19
N GLU A 200 0.06 -14.04 -7.54
CA GLU A 200 0.10 -15.13 -6.55
C GLU A 200 0.88 -14.74 -5.28
N LEU A 201 1.01 -13.44 -5.00
CA LEU A 201 1.65 -12.98 -3.78
C LEU A 201 0.75 -13.21 -2.58
N VAL A 202 1.33 -13.70 -1.48
CA VAL A 202 0.65 -13.86 -0.20
C VAL A 202 0.86 -12.60 0.64
N LEU A 203 -0.25 -12.01 1.10
CA LEU A 203 -0.28 -10.86 1.99
C LEU A 203 -0.65 -11.31 3.39
N THR A 204 0.17 -11.00 4.37
CA THR A 204 -0.11 -11.29 5.79
C THR A 204 0.08 -10.04 6.62
N LEU A 205 -0.93 -9.69 7.43
CA LEU A 205 -0.85 -8.63 8.43
C LEU A 205 -1.20 -9.19 9.80
N THR A 206 -0.38 -8.86 10.78
CA THR A 206 -0.63 -9.18 12.18
C THR A 206 -0.78 -7.92 13.02
N VAL A 207 -1.55 -8.01 14.08
CA VAL A 207 -1.61 -7.00 15.16
C VAL A 207 -1.27 -7.69 16.46
N ASN A 208 -0.21 -7.23 17.13
CA ASN A 208 0.32 -7.83 18.37
C ASN A 208 0.58 -9.35 18.21
N GLY A 209 1.10 -9.75 17.05
CA GLY A 209 1.37 -11.14 16.67
C GLY A 209 0.14 -11.98 16.29
N ALA A 210 -1.08 -11.44 16.40
CA ALA A 210 -2.29 -12.13 15.96
C ALA A 210 -2.60 -11.80 14.49
N VAL A 211 -2.75 -12.82 13.64
CA VAL A 211 -3.10 -12.65 12.22
C VAL A 211 -4.46 -11.96 12.11
N ARG A 212 -4.53 -10.90 11.32
CA ARG A 212 -5.72 -10.13 11.01
C ARG A 212 -6.12 -10.25 9.54
N GLN A 213 -5.14 -10.12 8.65
CA GLN A 213 -5.35 -10.30 7.21
C GLN A 213 -4.39 -11.38 6.71
N ASN A 214 -4.89 -12.29 5.89
CA ASN A 214 -4.08 -13.32 5.23
C ASN A 214 -4.82 -13.76 3.96
N ASP A 215 -4.32 -13.35 2.81
CA ASP A 215 -4.93 -13.62 1.50
C ASP A 215 -3.88 -13.57 0.40
N SER A 216 -4.29 -13.74 -0.83
CA SER A 216 -3.44 -13.71 -2.01
C SER A 216 -3.92 -12.68 -3.03
N THR A 217 -2.98 -12.08 -3.77
CA THR A 217 -3.28 -11.22 -4.92
C THR A 217 -4.09 -11.91 -6.01
N ALA A 218 -4.21 -13.24 -6.01
CA ALA A 218 -5.16 -13.98 -6.84
C ALA A 218 -6.62 -13.58 -6.58
N GLY A 219 -6.91 -12.98 -5.42
CA GLY A 219 -8.22 -12.44 -5.05
C GLY A 219 -8.56 -11.07 -5.66
N LEU A 220 -7.64 -10.42 -6.39
CA LEU A 220 -7.89 -9.14 -7.04
C LEU A 220 -8.99 -9.24 -8.09
N VAL A 221 -9.95 -8.30 -8.05
CA VAL A 221 -11.08 -8.22 -8.99
C VAL A 221 -10.69 -7.41 -10.23
N TYR A 222 -10.01 -6.29 -10.04
CA TYR A 222 -9.40 -5.49 -11.10
C TYR A 222 -7.88 -5.67 -11.03
N GLY A 223 -7.31 -6.34 -12.01
CA GLY A 223 -5.87 -6.56 -12.10
C GLY A 223 -5.10 -5.28 -12.47
N PRO A 224 -3.77 -5.28 -12.27
CA PRO A 224 -2.94 -4.12 -12.56
C PRO A 224 -3.02 -3.65 -14.02
N ALA A 225 -3.03 -4.56 -14.99
CA ALA A 225 -3.11 -4.24 -16.41
C ALA A 225 -4.43 -3.56 -16.78
N GLU A 226 -5.55 -4.09 -16.28
CA GLU A 226 -6.90 -3.52 -16.47
C GLU A 226 -6.98 -2.11 -15.86
N THR A 227 -6.46 -1.95 -14.63
CA THR A 227 -6.46 -0.69 -13.91
C THR A 227 -5.61 0.39 -14.59
N LEU A 228 -4.41 0.05 -15.05
CA LEU A 228 -3.56 1.00 -15.77
C LEU A 228 -4.16 1.38 -17.13
N THR A 229 -4.79 0.43 -17.84
CA THR A 229 -5.52 0.74 -19.07
C THR A 229 -6.63 1.76 -18.82
N GLU A 230 -7.43 1.57 -17.77
CA GLU A 230 -8.50 2.50 -17.39
C GLU A 230 -7.92 3.88 -17.03
N LEU A 231 -6.95 3.93 -16.10
CA LEU A 231 -6.36 5.17 -15.60
C LEU A 231 -5.65 5.98 -16.67
N SER A 232 -5.00 5.33 -17.65
CA SER A 232 -4.36 6.00 -18.79
C SER A 232 -5.32 6.85 -19.62
N GLY A 233 -6.60 6.55 -19.55
CA GLY A 233 -7.66 7.33 -20.21
C GLY A 233 -8.27 8.42 -19.34
N VAL A 234 -7.86 8.54 -18.07
CA VAL A 234 -8.43 9.47 -17.09
C VAL A 234 -7.48 10.62 -16.79
N HIS A 235 -6.21 10.33 -16.48
CA HIS A 235 -5.21 11.35 -16.10
C HIS A 235 -3.79 10.87 -16.41
N ASP A 236 -2.86 11.82 -16.38
CA ASP A 236 -1.44 11.52 -16.53
C ASP A 236 -0.89 10.77 -15.31
N LEU A 237 -0.12 9.74 -15.58
CA LEU A 237 0.69 9.01 -14.61
C LEU A 237 2.16 9.25 -14.88
N ARG A 238 3.00 9.22 -13.86
CA ARG A 238 4.44 9.49 -13.95
C ARG A 238 5.27 8.31 -13.47
N ALA A 239 6.48 8.20 -13.98
CA ALA A 239 7.47 7.31 -13.41
C ALA A 239 7.59 7.54 -11.89
N GLY A 240 7.63 6.47 -11.10
CA GLY A 240 7.68 6.54 -9.65
C GLY A 240 6.33 6.69 -8.94
N ASP A 241 5.22 6.99 -9.64
CA ASP A 241 3.89 7.02 -9.03
C ASP A 241 3.52 5.67 -8.42
N LEU A 242 2.79 5.71 -7.31
CA LEU A 242 2.38 4.55 -6.53
C LEU A 242 0.91 4.22 -6.79
N LEU A 243 0.65 3.00 -7.21
CA LEU A 243 -0.68 2.39 -7.26
C LEU A 243 -0.80 1.33 -6.15
N ALA A 244 -1.56 1.62 -5.12
CA ALA A 244 -1.97 0.66 -4.09
C ALA A 244 -3.21 -0.10 -4.59
N THR A 245 -3.16 -1.45 -4.54
CA THR A 245 -4.10 -2.30 -5.29
C THR A 245 -5.33 -2.73 -4.50
N GLY A 246 -5.56 -2.12 -3.35
CA GLY A 246 -6.64 -2.50 -2.43
C GLY A 246 -6.21 -3.56 -1.42
N THR A 247 -6.98 -3.67 -0.36
CA THR A 247 -6.72 -4.56 0.76
C THR A 247 -7.60 -5.82 0.73
N PRO A 248 -7.09 -6.98 1.18
CA PRO A 248 -7.89 -8.18 1.37
C PRO A 248 -8.85 -8.06 2.58
N SER A 249 -9.65 -9.11 2.80
CA SER A 249 -10.52 -9.24 3.97
C SER A 249 -9.77 -9.22 5.29
N GLY A 250 -10.48 -8.96 6.39
CA GLY A 250 -9.94 -8.98 7.76
C GLY A 250 -9.65 -7.62 8.38
N CYS A 251 -10.08 -6.51 7.74
CA CYS A 251 -10.07 -5.18 8.34
C CYS A 251 -10.88 -5.12 9.65
N ALA A 252 -10.59 -4.14 10.49
CA ALA A 252 -11.40 -3.90 11.69
C ALA A 252 -12.82 -3.46 11.35
N LEU A 253 -13.01 -2.73 10.26
CA LEU A 253 -14.32 -2.28 9.78
C LEU A 253 -15.28 -3.46 9.56
N SER A 254 -16.50 -3.33 10.07
CA SER A 254 -17.59 -4.25 9.77
C SER A 254 -18.75 -3.49 9.12
N ILE A 255 -19.17 -3.98 7.98
CA ILE A 255 -20.35 -3.45 7.29
C ILE A 255 -21.60 -4.20 7.79
N PRO A 256 -22.70 -3.50 8.12
CA PRO A 256 -23.96 -4.14 8.52
C PRO A 256 -24.50 -5.04 7.41
N SER A 257 -25.22 -6.11 7.81
CA SER A 257 -25.88 -6.97 6.80
C SER A 257 -26.81 -6.15 5.88
N PRO A 258 -27.07 -6.63 4.66
CA PRO A 258 -27.97 -5.95 3.72
C PRO A 258 -29.37 -5.66 4.31
N GLU A 259 -29.86 -6.52 5.20
CA GLU A 259 -31.11 -6.31 5.90
C GLU A 259 -31.05 -5.12 6.87
N LYS A 260 -29.99 -5.05 7.70
CA LYS A 260 -29.75 -3.91 8.59
C LYS A 260 -29.54 -2.62 7.83
N MET A 261 -28.82 -2.66 6.70
CA MET A 261 -28.64 -1.49 5.83
C MET A 261 -29.95 -1.00 5.25
N ARG A 262 -30.84 -1.91 4.76
CA ARG A 262 -32.19 -1.52 4.29
C ARG A 262 -33.03 -0.91 5.39
N ALA A 263 -33.00 -1.46 6.60
CA ALA A 263 -33.74 -0.89 7.72
C ALA A 263 -33.19 0.50 8.09
N ALA A 264 -31.87 0.66 8.13
CA ALA A 264 -31.23 1.94 8.42
C ALA A 264 -31.44 3.00 7.35
N ALA A 265 -31.67 2.61 6.07
CA ALA A 265 -31.93 3.56 4.99
C ALA A 265 -33.20 4.40 5.17
N GLN A 266 -34.11 3.97 6.03
CA GLN A 266 -35.35 4.70 6.40
C GLN A 266 -35.16 5.69 7.55
N LEU A 267 -33.97 5.66 8.20
CA LEU A 267 -33.68 6.53 9.35
C LEU A 267 -33.11 7.87 8.90
N PRO A 268 -33.27 8.93 9.68
CA PRO A 268 -32.51 10.18 9.50
C PRO A 268 -31.00 9.89 9.52
N ASP A 269 -30.23 10.62 8.73
CA ASP A 269 -28.77 10.40 8.62
C ASP A 269 -28.05 10.40 9.96
N ALA A 270 -28.38 11.33 10.87
CA ALA A 270 -27.78 11.38 12.20
C ALA A 270 -27.99 10.09 13.01
N GLU A 271 -29.20 9.50 12.93
CA GLU A 271 -29.53 8.25 13.62
C GLU A 271 -28.82 7.05 12.97
N LYS A 272 -28.79 7.00 11.63
CA LYS A 272 -28.06 5.99 10.88
C LYS A 272 -26.59 5.94 11.27
N TRP A 273 -25.91 7.08 11.27
CA TRP A 273 -24.50 7.15 11.64
C TRP A 273 -24.25 6.86 13.13
N ARG A 274 -25.13 7.30 14.02
CA ARG A 274 -25.05 6.95 15.44
C ARG A 274 -25.12 5.43 15.65
N LEU A 275 -26.01 4.74 14.97
CA LEU A 275 -26.12 3.28 15.05
C LEU A 275 -24.90 2.57 14.44
N PHE A 276 -24.41 3.07 13.32
CA PHE A 276 -23.20 2.54 12.69
C PHE A 276 -21.99 2.67 13.61
N LEU A 277 -21.72 3.86 14.16
CA LEU A 277 -20.59 4.10 15.05
C LEU A 277 -20.70 3.22 16.32
N LYS A 278 -21.90 3.12 16.92
CA LYS A 278 -22.13 2.23 18.07
C LYS A 278 -21.79 0.76 17.75
N MET A 279 -22.10 0.29 16.55
CA MET A 279 -21.74 -1.07 16.13
C MET A 279 -20.21 -1.23 16.01
N GLN A 280 -19.49 -0.19 15.58
CA GLN A 280 -18.04 -0.23 15.50
C GLN A 280 -17.37 -0.23 16.89
N GLU A 281 -17.95 0.43 17.90
CA GLU A 281 -17.45 0.44 19.29
C GLU A 281 -17.34 -0.97 19.90
N GLU A 282 -18.19 -1.89 19.46
CA GLU A 282 -18.20 -3.29 19.93
C GLU A 282 -17.08 -4.13 19.31
N ARG A 283 -16.30 -3.58 18.37
CA ARG A 283 -15.25 -4.29 17.66
C ARG A 283 -13.87 -4.07 18.30
N PRO A 284 -13.27 -5.12 18.89
CA PRO A 284 -11.96 -5.00 19.53
C PRO A 284 -10.79 -4.91 18.56
N GLN A 285 -11.03 -5.04 17.24
CA GLN A 285 -9.99 -5.09 16.22
C GLN A 285 -9.40 -3.72 15.89
N TYR A 286 -10.10 -2.61 16.20
CA TYR A 286 -9.58 -1.27 15.94
C TYR A 286 -8.31 -1.00 16.76
N LEU A 287 -7.36 -0.33 16.10
CA LEU A 287 -6.04 -0.06 16.66
C LEU A 287 -6.07 0.97 17.80
N ARG A 288 -5.22 0.71 18.79
CA ARG A 288 -5.01 1.56 19.95
C ARG A 288 -3.53 1.93 20.05
N ALA A 289 -3.23 3.02 20.74
CA ALA A 289 -1.85 3.35 21.06
C ALA A 289 -1.18 2.19 21.84
N GLY A 290 0.01 1.82 21.41
CA GLY A 290 0.77 0.66 21.89
C GLY A 290 0.64 -0.59 21.02
N ASP A 291 -0.34 -0.66 20.11
CA ASP A 291 -0.45 -1.80 19.18
C ASP A 291 0.71 -1.82 18.20
N VAL A 292 1.17 -3.03 17.90
CA VAL A 292 2.22 -3.30 16.91
C VAL A 292 1.59 -3.97 15.70
N VAL A 293 1.77 -3.36 14.53
CA VAL A 293 1.28 -3.88 13.24
C VAL A 293 2.46 -4.32 12.40
N GLU A 294 2.46 -5.58 11.99
CA GLU A 294 3.47 -6.11 11.07
C GLU A 294 2.79 -6.57 9.77
N ALA A 295 3.37 -6.20 8.64
CA ALA A 295 2.87 -6.52 7.31
C ALA A 295 3.97 -7.16 6.46
N HIS A 296 3.64 -8.25 5.76
CA HIS A 296 4.55 -9.01 4.93
C HIS A 296 3.87 -9.44 3.63
N ILE A 297 4.58 -9.31 2.51
CA ILE A 297 4.13 -9.77 1.20
C ILE A 297 5.25 -10.60 0.55
N VAL A 298 4.91 -11.83 0.14
CA VAL A 298 5.89 -12.78 -0.40
C VAL A 298 5.26 -13.69 -1.45
N SER A 299 6.02 -14.09 -2.47
CA SER A 299 5.62 -15.14 -3.40
C SER A 299 5.79 -16.54 -2.76
N HIS A 300 5.02 -17.51 -3.21
CA HIS A 300 5.09 -18.89 -2.69
C HIS A 300 6.50 -19.51 -2.76
N ASP A 301 7.27 -19.17 -3.79
CA ASP A 301 8.64 -19.65 -3.98
C ASP A 301 9.70 -18.76 -3.30
N GLY A 302 9.29 -17.70 -2.62
CA GLY A 302 10.16 -16.73 -1.95
C GLY A 302 11.01 -15.87 -2.88
N SER A 303 10.84 -15.97 -4.20
CA SER A 303 11.63 -15.22 -5.18
C SER A 303 11.29 -13.72 -5.23
N ILE A 304 10.08 -13.37 -4.83
CA ILE A 304 9.64 -12.02 -4.52
C ILE A 304 9.33 -11.96 -3.02
N ASN A 305 10.03 -11.12 -2.29
CA ASN A 305 9.81 -10.89 -0.87
C ASN A 305 9.95 -9.38 -0.62
N LEU A 306 8.87 -8.72 -0.26
CA LEU A 306 8.88 -7.26 -0.12
C LEU A 306 9.41 -6.79 1.23
N GLY A 307 9.95 -7.69 2.05
CA GLY A 307 10.41 -7.43 3.40
C GLY A 307 9.29 -7.45 4.44
N VAL A 308 9.53 -6.83 5.59
CA VAL A 308 8.55 -6.69 6.67
C VAL A 308 8.39 -5.22 7.00
N GLN A 309 7.16 -4.75 6.99
CA GLN A 309 6.78 -3.45 7.51
C GLN A 309 6.39 -3.60 8.98
N HIS A 310 6.92 -2.73 9.85
CA HIS A 310 6.69 -2.79 11.29
C HIS A 310 6.31 -1.40 11.81
N ASN A 311 5.09 -1.24 12.27
CA ASN A 311 4.58 0.03 12.77
C ASN A 311 4.08 -0.10 14.20
N VAL A 312 4.49 0.82 15.06
CA VAL A 312 3.93 0.99 16.41
C VAL A 312 2.90 2.11 16.36
N VAL A 313 1.68 1.85 16.79
CA VAL A 313 0.66 2.88 16.92
C VAL A 313 0.96 3.74 18.15
N VAL A 314 1.02 5.04 17.97
CA VAL A 314 1.26 6.01 19.07
C VAL A 314 0.10 6.99 19.17
N ALA A 315 -0.17 7.48 20.38
CA ALA A 315 -1.12 8.57 20.55
C ALA A 315 -0.55 9.87 20.01
N GLU A 316 -1.41 10.72 19.46
CA GLU A 316 -1.04 12.08 19.12
C GLU A 316 -0.63 12.83 20.39
N ALA A 317 0.49 13.56 20.32
CA ALA A 317 0.93 14.41 21.43
C ALA A 317 -0.09 15.54 21.66
N ALA A 318 -0.31 15.85 22.95
CA ALA A 318 -1.23 16.91 23.36
C ALA A 318 -0.73 18.31 22.97
#